data_5896b6670792b8171a0df67a65d2fab0
#
_entry.id   5896b6670792b8171a0df67a65d2fab0
#
_cell.length_a   1.000
_cell.length_b   1.000
_cell.length_c   1.000
_cell.angle_alpha   90.00
_cell.angle_beta   90.00
_cell.angle_gamma   90.00
#
_symmetry.space_group_name_H-M   'P 1'
#
loop_
_entity.id
_entity.type
_entity.pdbx_description
1 polymer ?
#
loop_
_entity_poly.entity_id
_entity_poly.type
_entity_poly.pdbx_seq_one_letter_code
_entity_poly.pdbx_strand_id
1 'polypeptide(L)'
;MTAYWWVCQNQTWKHERSGGYLWAPFEDPNGHDKFHWENMEKIEIGDIIFSYANGKIKAISIANGEFYISNIPEEFGKTPPWKDIGRKVEVEYQDLENPLPLQSFVDDVMDFLPEKYSPIASNRKKGNVGYLYSLTSEAAAILLQKTGHQDLILKNPSERSFSKLSKDQITTRKNLIDARIGQGKFREELEEKWKSCAITE
;
A
#
# COMPACT_ATOMS: atom_id res chain seq x y z
N MET A 1 14.55 0.91 3.27
CA MET A 1 13.50 1.88 3.77
C MET A 1 12.18 1.31 3.32
N THR A 2 11.14 1.28 4.16
CA THR A 2 9.84 0.72 3.76
C THR A 2 9.21 1.56 2.67
N ALA A 3 8.81 0.94 1.58
CA ALA A 3 7.97 1.55 0.58
C ALA A 3 6.49 1.20 0.82
N TYR A 4 5.63 2.04 0.29
CA TYR A 4 4.18 1.88 0.36
C TYR A 4 3.61 1.89 -1.05
N TRP A 5 2.70 0.96 -1.30
CA TRP A 5 2.18 0.71 -2.62
C TRP A 5 0.66 0.69 -2.63
N TRP A 6 0.09 1.05 -3.77
CA TRP A 6 -1.33 0.93 -4.07
C TRP A 6 -1.49 0.06 -5.30
N VAL A 7 -2.16 -1.09 -5.17
CA VAL A 7 -2.43 -1.99 -6.29
C VAL A 7 -3.89 -1.94 -6.72
N CYS A 8 -4.14 -1.77 -8.02
CA CYS A 8 -5.48 -1.78 -8.62
C CYS A 8 -5.77 -3.19 -9.19
N GLN A 9 -6.60 -3.96 -8.50
CA GLN A 9 -6.87 -5.37 -8.79
C GLN A 9 -8.30 -5.63 -9.27
N ASN A 10 -8.94 -4.69 -9.96
CA ASN A 10 -10.36 -4.81 -10.34
C ASN A 10 -10.69 -6.14 -11.05
N GLN A 11 -9.79 -6.63 -11.92
CA GLN A 11 -10.00 -7.85 -12.72
C GLN A 11 -9.45 -9.11 -12.03
N THR A 12 -8.36 -8.96 -11.29
CA THR A 12 -7.54 -10.07 -10.77
C THR A 12 -7.70 -10.33 -9.28
N TRP A 13 -8.42 -9.46 -8.56
CA TRP A 13 -8.57 -9.49 -7.10
C TRP A 13 -8.79 -10.87 -6.51
N LYS A 14 -9.74 -11.64 -7.06
CA LYS A 14 -10.10 -12.96 -6.50
C LYS A 14 -8.94 -13.94 -6.60
N HIS A 15 -8.26 -13.94 -7.71
CA HIS A 15 -7.17 -14.86 -8.02
C HIS A 15 -5.91 -14.50 -7.22
N GLU A 16 -5.48 -13.28 -7.33
CA GLU A 16 -4.29 -12.80 -6.60
C GLU A 16 -4.47 -12.92 -5.09
N ARG A 17 -5.66 -12.53 -4.57
CA ARG A 17 -5.98 -12.66 -3.15
C ARG A 17 -5.93 -14.12 -2.67
N SER A 18 -6.53 -15.05 -3.41
CA SER A 18 -6.55 -16.47 -3.01
C SER A 18 -5.20 -17.15 -3.22
N GLY A 19 -4.42 -16.70 -4.20
CA GLY A 19 -3.09 -17.23 -4.49
C GLY A 19 -1.98 -16.62 -3.62
N GLY A 20 -2.24 -15.52 -2.92
CA GLY A 20 -1.23 -14.86 -2.08
C GLY A 20 -0.12 -14.17 -2.86
N TYR A 21 -0.44 -13.58 -4.01
CA TYR A 21 0.55 -12.93 -4.88
C TYR A 21 0.01 -11.67 -5.55
N LEU A 22 0.94 -10.90 -6.15
CA LEU A 22 0.68 -9.89 -7.17
C LEU A 22 1.30 -10.35 -8.47
N TRP A 23 0.65 -10.05 -9.62
CA TRP A 23 1.18 -10.37 -10.92
C TRP A 23 0.91 -9.28 -11.95
N ALA A 24 1.94 -8.88 -12.71
CA ALA A 24 1.85 -7.92 -13.81
C ALA A 24 2.65 -8.40 -15.01
N PRO A 25 2.17 -8.21 -16.26
CA PRO A 25 2.92 -8.58 -17.46
C PRO A 25 4.17 -7.69 -17.61
N PHE A 26 5.13 -8.14 -18.39
CA PHE A 26 6.26 -7.29 -18.80
C PHE A 26 5.82 -6.25 -19.81
N GLU A 27 4.94 -6.61 -20.73
CA GLU A 27 4.57 -5.77 -21.86
C GLU A 27 3.07 -5.91 -22.18
N ASP A 28 2.52 -4.85 -22.78
CA ASP A 28 1.20 -4.92 -23.41
C ASP A 28 1.26 -5.71 -24.74
N PRO A 29 0.12 -5.97 -25.42
CA PRO A 29 0.10 -6.70 -26.69
C PRO A 29 0.96 -6.04 -27.79
N ASN A 30 1.25 -4.75 -27.70
CA ASN A 30 2.06 -4.00 -28.65
C ASN A 30 3.55 -4.00 -28.30
N GLY A 31 3.97 -4.67 -27.22
CA GLY A 31 5.35 -4.74 -26.79
C GLY A 31 5.83 -3.54 -25.96
N HIS A 32 4.91 -2.80 -25.35
CA HIS A 32 5.28 -1.67 -24.50
C HIS A 32 5.18 -2.05 -23.03
N ASP A 33 6.24 -1.83 -22.27
CA ASP A 33 6.20 -1.85 -20.82
C ASP A 33 5.49 -0.60 -20.27
N LYS A 34 4.95 -0.70 -19.09
CA LYS A 34 4.21 0.38 -18.42
C LYS A 34 4.82 0.64 -17.04
N PHE A 35 5.04 1.90 -16.67
CA PHE A 35 5.62 2.28 -15.38
C PHE A 35 4.95 1.58 -14.18
N HIS A 36 3.65 1.36 -14.25
CA HIS A 36 2.89 0.70 -13.18
C HIS A 36 3.04 -0.84 -13.15
N TRP A 37 3.65 -1.45 -14.16
CA TRP A 37 4.11 -2.84 -14.17
C TRP A 37 5.58 -2.91 -13.75
N GLU A 38 6.42 -1.98 -14.23
CA GLU A 38 7.83 -1.85 -13.82
C GLU A 38 7.97 -1.62 -12.31
N ASN A 39 6.99 -0.98 -11.66
CA ASN A 39 6.98 -0.78 -10.22
C ASN A 39 7.02 -2.09 -9.42
N MET A 40 6.60 -3.22 -10.00
CA MET A 40 6.71 -4.54 -9.38
C MET A 40 8.16 -4.92 -9.04
N GLU A 41 9.13 -4.45 -9.83
CA GLU A 41 10.56 -4.69 -9.64
C GLU A 41 11.15 -3.93 -8.45
N LYS A 42 10.43 -2.94 -7.92
CA LYS A 42 10.85 -2.08 -6.82
C LYS A 42 10.30 -2.52 -5.47
N ILE A 43 9.45 -3.55 -5.46
CA ILE A 43 8.90 -4.09 -4.22
C ILE A 43 9.98 -4.84 -3.47
N GLU A 44 10.13 -4.52 -2.18
CA GLU A 44 11.06 -5.18 -1.26
C GLU A 44 10.29 -5.93 -0.16
N ILE A 45 10.96 -6.90 0.47
CA ILE A 45 10.39 -7.64 1.62
C ILE A 45 9.95 -6.67 2.72
N GLY A 46 8.71 -6.86 3.17
CA GLY A 46 8.11 -6.05 4.23
C GLY A 46 7.47 -4.75 3.75
N ASP A 47 7.47 -4.46 2.46
CA ASP A 47 6.69 -3.37 1.89
C ASP A 47 5.20 -3.58 2.13
N ILE A 48 4.48 -2.48 2.30
CA ILE A 48 3.04 -2.49 2.59
C ILE A 48 2.27 -2.10 1.34
N ILE A 49 1.28 -2.91 0.99
CA ILE A 49 0.51 -2.75 -0.24
C ILE A 49 -0.98 -2.64 0.09
N PHE A 50 -1.64 -1.59 -0.39
CA PHE A 50 -3.09 -1.39 -0.27
C PHE A 50 -3.79 -1.93 -1.50
N SER A 51 -4.63 -2.95 -1.32
CA SER A 51 -5.35 -3.63 -2.39
C SER A 51 -6.68 -2.95 -2.70
N TYR A 52 -6.73 -2.25 -3.82
CA TYR A 52 -7.90 -1.52 -4.28
C TYR A 52 -8.63 -2.27 -5.38
N ALA A 53 -9.91 -2.53 -5.17
CA ALA A 53 -10.77 -3.14 -6.18
C ALA A 53 -12.23 -2.69 -5.98
N ASN A 54 -12.92 -2.44 -7.10
CA ASN A 54 -14.33 -2.04 -7.14
C ASN A 54 -14.65 -0.83 -6.24
N GLY A 55 -13.81 0.21 -6.32
CA GLY A 55 -14.04 1.46 -5.61
C GLY A 55 -13.68 1.46 -4.12
N LYS A 56 -13.01 0.41 -3.62
CA LYS A 56 -12.70 0.25 -2.19
C LYS A 56 -11.30 -0.34 -1.99
N ILE A 57 -10.63 0.03 -0.89
CA ILE A 57 -9.52 -0.76 -0.37
C ILE A 57 -10.14 -1.96 0.35
N LYS A 58 -9.75 -3.17 -0.07
CA LYS A 58 -10.32 -4.44 0.43
C LYS A 58 -9.41 -5.17 1.39
N ALA A 59 -8.11 -5.01 1.21
CA ALA A 59 -7.10 -5.66 2.04
C ALA A 59 -5.85 -4.79 2.13
N ILE A 60 -5.04 -5.09 3.14
CA ILE A 60 -3.64 -4.70 3.22
C ILE A 60 -2.83 -5.97 3.00
N SER A 61 -1.72 -5.87 2.29
CA SER A 61 -0.78 -6.97 2.15
C SER A 61 0.65 -6.53 2.45
N ILE A 62 1.47 -7.51 2.84
CA ILE A 62 2.89 -7.36 3.13
C ILE A 62 3.65 -8.21 2.13
N ALA A 63 4.64 -7.62 1.45
CA ALA A 63 5.50 -8.34 0.53
C ALA A 63 6.38 -9.34 1.30
N ASN A 64 6.35 -10.61 0.86
CA ASN A 64 7.12 -11.70 1.46
C ASN A 64 8.42 -11.99 0.70
N GLY A 65 8.64 -11.36 -0.43
CA GLY A 65 9.80 -11.52 -1.29
C GLY A 65 9.95 -10.40 -2.29
N GLU A 66 11.06 -10.42 -3.01
CA GLU A 66 11.28 -9.61 -4.20
C GLU A 66 10.50 -10.20 -5.39
N PHE A 67 10.40 -9.44 -6.48
CA PHE A 67 9.78 -9.95 -7.69
C PHE A 67 10.61 -11.07 -8.32
N TYR A 68 9.93 -11.95 -9.01
CA TYR A 68 10.53 -12.96 -9.88
C TYR A 68 9.72 -13.12 -11.18
N ILE A 69 10.38 -13.67 -12.20
CA ILE A 69 9.75 -13.92 -13.50
C ILE A 69 8.86 -15.15 -13.40
N SER A 70 7.61 -14.99 -13.83
CA SER A 70 6.61 -16.06 -13.78
C SER A 70 5.76 -16.05 -15.03
N ASN A 71 5.29 -17.22 -15.42
CA ASN A 71 4.20 -17.31 -16.39
C ASN A 71 2.94 -16.66 -15.84
N ILE A 72 2.04 -16.27 -16.75
CA ILE A 72 0.69 -15.81 -16.39
C ILE A 72 0.01 -16.89 -15.53
N PRO A 73 -0.62 -16.52 -14.40
CA PRO A 73 -1.35 -17.49 -13.59
C PRO A 73 -2.48 -18.16 -14.39
N GLU A 74 -2.57 -19.49 -14.31
CA GLU A 74 -3.57 -20.26 -15.04
C GLU A 74 -5.01 -19.83 -14.71
N GLU A 75 -5.23 -19.41 -13.47
CA GLU A 75 -6.52 -18.92 -12.98
C GLU A 75 -6.98 -17.60 -13.61
N PHE A 76 -6.11 -16.85 -14.29
CA PHE A 76 -6.51 -15.67 -15.06
C PHE A 76 -7.25 -16.04 -16.35
N GLY A 77 -7.19 -17.33 -16.75
CA GLY A 77 -7.89 -17.87 -17.91
C GLY A 77 -7.25 -17.46 -19.25
N LYS A 78 -7.89 -17.85 -20.35
CA LYS A 78 -7.35 -17.67 -21.70
C LYS A 78 -7.56 -16.26 -22.30
N THR A 79 -8.12 -15.32 -21.56
CA THR A 79 -8.65 -14.08 -22.14
C THR A 79 -8.02 -12.77 -21.70
N PRO A 80 -7.00 -12.68 -20.83
CA PRO A 80 -6.33 -11.39 -20.68
C PRO A 80 -5.50 -11.10 -21.93
N PRO A 81 -5.54 -9.85 -22.42
CA PRO A 81 -4.73 -9.44 -23.57
C PRO A 81 -3.25 -9.22 -23.16
N TRP A 82 -2.77 -9.98 -22.21
CA TRP A 82 -1.41 -9.87 -21.67
C TRP A 82 -0.53 -10.98 -22.22
N LYS A 83 0.77 -10.72 -22.33
CA LYS A 83 1.74 -11.74 -22.70
C LYS A 83 1.89 -12.78 -21.58
N ASP A 84 2.34 -13.97 -21.96
CA ASP A 84 2.38 -15.14 -21.09
C ASP A 84 3.40 -15.06 -19.94
N ILE A 85 4.29 -14.07 -19.95
CA ILE A 85 5.37 -13.90 -18.97
C ILE A 85 5.25 -12.55 -18.31
N GLY A 86 5.45 -12.50 -16.99
CA GLY A 86 5.34 -11.29 -16.20
C GLY A 86 6.16 -11.34 -14.90
N ARG A 87 5.95 -10.33 -14.09
CA ARG A 87 6.54 -10.11 -12.76
C ARG A 87 5.58 -10.62 -11.71
N LYS A 88 6.05 -11.45 -10.81
CA LYS A 88 5.27 -11.96 -9.68
C LYS A 88 5.95 -11.62 -8.36
N VAL A 89 5.17 -11.25 -7.36
CA VAL A 89 5.60 -11.01 -5.98
C VAL A 89 4.67 -11.76 -5.05
N GLU A 90 5.23 -12.57 -4.15
CA GLU A 90 4.45 -13.22 -3.11
C GLU A 90 4.11 -12.23 -1.99
N VAL A 91 2.87 -12.22 -1.54
CA VAL A 91 2.38 -11.32 -0.50
C VAL A 91 1.49 -12.03 0.50
N GLU A 92 1.53 -11.57 1.75
CA GLU A 92 0.59 -11.99 2.79
C GLU A 92 -0.57 -10.98 2.85
N TYR A 93 -1.78 -11.42 2.51
CA TYR A 93 -2.98 -10.58 2.57
C TYR A 93 -3.66 -10.63 3.92
N GLN A 94 -4.12 -9.47 4.38
CA GLN A 94 -5.13 -9.35 5.43
C GLN A 94 -6.34 -8.59 4.87
N ASP A 95 -7.46 -9.27 4.77
CA ASP A 95 -8.73 -8.66 4.36
C ASP A 95 -9.20 -7.66 5.42
N LEU A 96 -9.73 -6.54 4.98
CA LEU A 96 -10.41 -5.61 5.88
C LEU A 96 -11.81 -6.15 6.20
N GLU A 97 -12.14 -6.24 7.49
CA GLU A 97 -13.49 -6.60 7.93
C GLU A 97 -14.55 -5.69 7.28
N ASN A 98 -14.25 -4.40 7.20
CA ASN A 98 -15.07 -3.40 6.51
C ASN A 98 -14.24 -2.75 5.40
N PRO A 99 -14.38 -3.17 4.12
CA PRO A 99 -13.67 -2.56 3.00
C PRO A 99 -13.88 -1.05 2.94
N LEU A 100 -12.79 -0.29 2.85
CA LEU A 100 -12.77 1.17 2.95
C LEU A 100 -13.13 1.82 1.60
N PRO A 101 -14.30 2.47 1.45
CA PRO A 101 -14.69 3.12 0.20
C PRO A 101 -13.80 4.30 -0.13
N LEU A 102 -13.47 4.51 -1.42
CA LEU A 102 -12.63 5.62 -1.87
C LEU A 102 -13.13 6.98 -1.33
N GLN A 103 -14.44 7.22 -1.39
CA GLN A 103 -15.04 8.50 -1.00
C GLN A 103 -14.89 8.80 0.51
N SER A 104 -14.60 7.80 1.34
CA SER A 104 -14.42 7.99 2.79
C SER A 104 -13.03 8.46 3.19
N PHE A 105 -12.07 8.51 2.25
CA PHE A 105 -10.69 8.88 2.56
C PHE A 105 -10.00 9.72 1.48
N VAL A 106 -10.60 9.88 0.30
CA VAL A 106 -9.92 10.53 -0.83
C VAL A 106 -9.48 11.95 -0.51
N ASP A 107 -10.29 12.72 0.20
CA ASP A 107 -9.97 14.10 0.56
C ASP A 107 -8.83 14.19 1.58
N ASP A 108 -8.67 13.17 2.42
CA ASP A 108 -7.62 13.15 3.43
C ASP A 108 -6.23 12.78 2.85
N VAL A 109 -6.19 12.05 1.73
CA VAL A 109 -4.93 11.58 1.14
C VAL A 109 -4.50 12.37 -0.10
N MET A 110 -5.41 13.08 -0.74
CA MET A 110 -5.19 13.63 -2.08
C MET A 110 -4.00 14.60 -2.14
N ASP A 111 -3.83 15.42 -1.10
CA ASP A 111 -2.75 16.43 -1.02
C ASP A 111 -1.37 15.80 -0.76
N PHE A 112 -1.34 14.54 -0.34
CA PHE A 112 -0.13 13.75 -0.08
C PHE A 112 0.20 12.78 -1.21
N LEU A 113 -0.64 12.67 -2.25
CA LEU A 113 -0.35 11.80 -3.38
C LEU A 113 0.61 12.48 -4.37
N PRO A 114 1.40 11.68 -5.11
CA PRO A 114 2.26 12.24 -6.15
C PRO A 114 1.43 12.96 -7.22
N GLU A 115 1.88 14.12 -7.68
CA GLU A 115 1.25 14.86 -8.79
C GLU A 115 1.25 14.02 -10.07
N LYS A 116 2.37 13.33 -10.32
CA LYS A 116 2.53 12.43 -11.47
C LYS A 116 2.41 10.98 -11.02
N TYR A 117 1.69 10.19 -11.80
CA TYR A 117 1.46 8.76 -11.51
C TYR A 117 0.68 8.52 -10.21
N SER A 118 -0.27 9.39 -9.90
CA SER A 118 -1.18 9.21 -8.76
C SER A 118 -2.08 7.98 -8.95
N PRO A 119 -2.33 7.19 -7.89
CA PRO A 119 -3.29 6.08 -7.95
C PRO A 119 -4.74 6.54 -8.07
N ILE A 120 -5.04 7.79 -7.74
CA ILE A 120 -6.39 8.36 -7.74
C ILE A 120 -6.48 9.44 -8.84
N ALA A 121 -7.58 9.42 -9.59
CA ALA A 121 -7.83 10.41 -10.62
C ALA A 121 -8.04 11.81 -10.00
N SER A 122 -7.61 12.85 -10.72
CA SER A 122 -7.68 14.25 -10.26
C SER A 122 -9.10 14.71 -9.91
N ASN A 123 -10.12 14.09 -10.50
CA ASN A 123 -11.52 14.35 -10.16
C ASN A 123 -11.98 13.69 -8.85
N ARG A 124 -11.12 12.97 -8.13
CA ARG A 124 -11.37 12.28 -6.85
C ARG A 124 -12.51 11.24 -6.87
N LYS A 125 -12.96 10.80 -8.05
CA LYS A 125 -14.14 9.90 -8.16
C LYS A 125 -13.78 8.44 -8.32
N LYS A 126 -12.57 8.14 -8.80
CA LYS A 126 -12.12 6.77 -9.09
C LYS A 126 -10.61 6.63 -9.01
N GLY A 127 -10.13 5.41 -8.86
CA GLY A 127 -8.74 5.06 -9.09
C GLY A 127 -8.34 5.25 -10.56
N ASN A 128 -7.09 5.59 -10.81
CA ASN A 128 -6.53 5.67 -12.15
C ASN A 128 -6.38 4.28 -12.77
N VAL A 129 -6.33 4.26 -14.10
CA VAL A 129 -6.07 3.03 -14.86
C VAL A 129 -4.58 2.73 -14.79
N GLY A 130 -4.24 1.62 -14.17
CA GLY A 130 -2.89 1.12 -13.97
C GLY A 130 -2.91 0.01 -12.93
N TYR A 131 -1.78 -0.58 -12.62
CA TYR A 131 -1.71 -1.72 -11.72
C TYR A 131 -1.12 -1.32 -10.35
N LEU A 132 0.18 -1.00 -10.29
CA LEU A 132 0.89 -0.69 -9.06
C LEU A 132 1.41 0.76 -9.05
N TYR A 133 1.08 1.49 -8.01
CA TYR A 133 1.48 2.88 -7.79
C TYR A 133 2.22 3.02 -6.47
N SER A 134 3.26 3.85 -6.44
CA SER A 134 3.89 4.24 -5.18
C SER A 134 3.01 5.21 -4.41
N LEU A 135 3.07 5.11 -3.08
CA LEU A 135 2.46 6.06 -2.15
C LEU A 135 3.54 6.79 -1.37
N THR A 136 3.25 8.01 -0.97
CA THR A 136 4.06 8.70 0.04
C THR A 136 3.84 8.08 1.41
N SER A 137 4.78 8.28 2.34
CA SER A 137 4.65 7.85 3.73
C SER A 137 3.45 8.47 4.43
N GLU A 138 3.15 9.72 4.11
CA GLU A 138 2.04 10.48 4.68
C GLU A 138 0.69 9.89 4.24
N ALA A 139 0.49 9.69 2.94
CA ALA A 139 -0.71 9.06 2.42
C ALA A 139 -0.90 7.63 2.99
N ALA A 140 0.18 6.86 3.07
CA ALA A 140 0.14 5.52 3.64
C ALA A 140 -0.20 5.52 5.14
N ALA A 141 0.35 6.46 5.92
CA ALA A 141 0.04 6.61 7.34
C ALA A 141 -1.46 6.89 7.58
N ILE A 142 -2.05 7.78 6.78
CA ILE A 142 -3.49 8.07 6.84
C ILE A 142 -4.32 6.80 6.53
N LEU A 143 -3.96 6.07 5.48
CA LEU A 143 -4.66 4.84 5.11
C LEU A 143 -4.53 3.74 6.18
N LEU A 144 -3.33 3.56 6.75
CA LEU A 144 -3.11 2.62 7.84
C LEU A 144 -3.91 3.00 9.09
N GLN A 145 -4.04 4.28 9.39
CA GLN A 145 -4.87 4.77 10.48
C GLN A 145 -6.34 4.42 10.24
N LYS A 146 -6.86 4.73 9.05
CA LYS A 146 -8.26 4.48 8.70
C LYS A 146 -8.62 2.99 8.66
N THR A 147 -7.66 2.14 8.38
CA THR A 147 -7.83 0.69 8.35
C THR A 147 -7.50 -0.01 9.67
N GLY A 148 -7.02 0.72 10.68
CA GLY A 148 -6.67 0.17 11.99
C GLY A 148 -5.34 -0.61 12.03
N HIS A 149 -4.43 -0.35 11.08
CA HIS A 149 -3.15 -1.07 10.91
C HIS A 149 -1.92 -0.19 11.17
N GLN A 150 -2.03 0.85 11.98
CA GLN A 150 -0.93 1.78 12.28
C GLN A 150 0.30 1.08 12.87
N ASP A 151 0.11 -0.05 13.54
CA ASP A 151 1.19 -0.84 14.13
C ASP A 151 2.20 -1.36 13.10
N LEU A 152 1.81 -1.48 11.84
CA LEU A 152 2.70 -1.88 10.75
C LEU A 152 3.83 -0.87 10.50
N ILE A 153 3.61 0.42 10.78
CA ILE A 153 4.63 1.47 10.62
C ILE A 153 5.77 1.26 11.61
N LEU A 154 5.47 0.74 12.81
CA LEU A 154 6.43 0.60 13.91
C LEU A 154 7.30 -0.64 13.82
N LYS A 155 6.93 -1.59 12.97
CA LYS A 155 7.68 -2.84 12.79
C LYS A 155 8.80 -2.66 11.77
N ASN A 156 9.92 -3.34 12.01
CA ASN A 156 10.94 -3.51 10.99
C ASN A 156 10.33 -4.26 9.78
N PRO A 157 10.68 -3.91 8.54
CA PRO A 157 10.12 -4.55 7.35
C PRO A 157 10.21 -6.09 7.38
N SER A 158 11.34 -6.64 7.78
CA SER A 158 11.58 -8.09 7.89
C SER A 158 10.78 -8.81 8.99
N GLU A 159 10.16 -8.06 9.91
CA GLU A 159 9.37 -8.60 11.01
C GLU A 159 7.86 -8.44 10.79
N ARG A 160 7.45 -7.79 9.70
CA ARG A 160 6.05 -7.62 9.36
C ARG A 160 5.45 -8.93 8.91
N SER A 161 4.37 -9.31 9.57
CA SER A 161 3.54 -10.45 9.19
C SER A 161 2.22 -10.35 9.93
N PHE A 162 1.13 -10.72 9.30
CA PHE A 162 -0.19 -10.76 9.92
C PHE A 162 -0.36 -12.00 10.81
N SER A 163 0.27 -13.10 10.46
CA SER A 163 0.20 -14.36 11.22
C SER A 163 0.78 -14.26 12.63
N LYS A 164 1.65 -13.25 12.89
CA LYS A 164 2.28 -13.00 14.20
C LYS A 164 1.53 -12.00 15.09
N LEU A 165 0.38 -11.46 14.62
CA LEU A 165 -0.42 -10.50 15.38
C LEU A 165 -1.40 -11.22 16.29
N SER A 166 -1.11 -11.36 17.59
CA SER A 166 -2.10 -11.74 18.58
C SER A 166 -2.98 -10.53 18.97
N LYS A 167 -4.28 -10.77 19.24
CA LYS A 167 -5.25 -9.70 19.60
C LYS A 167 -4.80 -8.84 20.79
N ASP A 168 -4.06 -9.39 21.74
CA ASP A 168 -3.58 -8.68 22.94
C ASP A 168 -2.46 -7.67 22.68
N GLN A 169 -1.68 -7.87 21.61
CA GLN A 169 -0.63 -6.93 21.22
C GLN A 169 -1.19 -5.69 20.52
N ILE A 170 -2.39 -5.77 19.93
CA ILE A 170 -3.03 -4.68 19.20
C ILE A 170 -3.44 -3.56 20.16
N THR A 171 -3.99 -3.89 21.33
CA THR A 171 -4.51 -2.90 22.29
C THR A 171 -3.40 -2.12 22.97
N THR A 172 -2.33 -2.79 23.39
CA THR A 172 -1.17 -2.15 24.07
C THR A 172 -0.40 -1.24 23.11
N ARG A 173 -0.29 -1.63 21.83
CA ARG A 173 0.39 -0.84 20.79
C ARG A 173 -0.41 0.37 20.32
N LYS A 174 -1.74 0.28 20.28
CA LYS A 174 -2.61 1.41 19.94
C LYS A 174 -2.36 2.59 20.89
N ASN A 175 -2.25 2.32 22.19
CA ASN A 175 -1.95 3.34 23.21
C ASN A 175 -0.55 3.96 23.04
N LEU A 176 0.45 3.17 22.59
CA LEU A 176 1.81 3.65 22.33
C LEU A 176 1.91 4.51 21.06
N ILE A 177 1.10 4.20 20.04
CA ILE A 177 1.04 4.95 18.78
C ILE A 177 0.37 6.30 19.02
N ASP A 178 -0.76 6.31 19.72
CA ASP A 178 -1.49 7.53 20.07
C ASP A 178 -0.61 8.47 20.92
N ALA A 179 0.19 7.92 21.84
CA ALA A 179 1.18 8.68 22.62
C ALA A 179 2.29 9.27 21.74
N ARG A 180 2.80 8.55 20.74
CA ARG A 180 3.86 9.02 19.82
C ARG A 180 3.36 10.05 18.81
N ILE A 181 2.15 9.89 18.29
CA ILE A 181 1.49 10.88 17.42
C ILE A 181 1.25 12.18 18.22
N GLY A 182 0.84 12.05 19.48
CA GLY A 182 0.73 13.18 20.41
C GLY A 182 2.06 13.89 20.65
N GLN A 183 3.16 13.15 20.77
CA GLN A 183 4.51 13.72 20.91
C GLN A 183 5.00 14.43 19.65
N GLY A 184 4.65 13.93 18.45
CA GLY A 184 4.96 14.61 17.18
C GLY A 184 4.27 15.96 17.06
N LYS A 185 2.96 16.01 17.28
CA LYS A 185 2.19 17.27 17.32
C LYS A 185 2.69 18.22 18.41
N PHE A 186 2.97 17.70 19.60
CA PHE A 186 3.51 18.49 20.70
C PHE A 186 4.89 19.09 20.37
N ARG A 187 5.73 18.37 19.63
CA ARG A 187 7.03 18.86 19.17
C ARG A 187 6.88 19.94 18.11
N GLU A 188 6.00 19.76 17.14
CA GLU A 188 5.67 20.78 16.13
C GLU A 188 5.11 22.04 16.77
N GLU A 189 4.20 21.94 17.73
CA GLU A 189 3.66 23.07 18.49
C GLU A 189 4.72 23.78 19.34
N LEU A 190 5.71 23.05 19.89
CA LEU A 190 6.85 23.63 20.60
C LEU A 190 7.82 24.33 19.64
N GLU A 191 8.14 23.75 18.50
CA GLU A 191 9.01 24.36 17.49
C GLU A 191 8.37 25.64 16.91
N GLU A 192 7.06 25.63 16.70
CA GLU A 192 6.31 26.80 16.23
C GLU A 192 6.25 27.93 17.28
N LYS A 193 6.11 27.56 18.55
CA LYS A 193 6.00 28.51 19.68
C LYS A 193 7.33 29.10 20.12
N TRP A 194 8.43 28.37 20.03
CA TRP A 194 9.74 28.78 20.58
C TRP A 194 10.77 29.20 19.53
N LYS A 195 10.54 28.93 18.24
CA LYS A 195 11.36 29.35 17.07
C LYS A 195 12.89 29.20 17.19
N SER A 196 13.39 28.73 18.33
CA SER A 196 14.81 28.48 18.62
C SER A 196 14.96 27.53 19.80
N CYS A 197 16.10 26.83 19.88
CA CYS A 197 16.42 25.94 20.99
C CYS A 197 16.67 26.77 22.27
N ALA A 198 15.92 26.52 23.33
CA ALA A 198 16.03 27.21 24.62
C ALA A 198 17.37 26.96 25.38
N ILE A 199 18.30 26.22 24.78
CA ILE A 199 19.57 25.79 25.42
C ILE A 199 20.80 26.45 24.78
N THR A 200 20.62 27.19 23.67
CA THR A 200 21.73 27.82 22.93
C THR A 200 21.51 29.33 22.75
N GLU A 201 21.28 30.06 23.82
CA GLU A 201 21.63 31.46 23.92
C GLU A 201 22.97 31.66 24.62
#